data_f6412647735cee898a126e6bbd894aef
#
_entry.id   f6412647735cee898a126e6bbd894aef
#
_cell.length_a   1.000
_cell.length_b   1.000
_cell.length_c   1.000
_cell.angle_alpha   90.00
_cell.angle_beta   90.00
_cell.angle_gamma   90.00
#
_symmetry.space_group_name_H-M   'P 1'
#
loop_
_entity.id
_entity.type
_entity.pdbx_description
1 polymer ?
#
loop_
_entity_poly.entity_id
_entity_poly.type
_entity_poly.pdbx_seq_one_letter_code
_entity_poly.pdbx_strand_id
1 'polypeptide(L)'
;DHGYALVLVKVGADHVAATDDYAAVPREMQDVAAEFGKARLCEVNVADFDAKLPELRAKLGDRACLRAVHYWYENGLVDKRWAALNAGDIDQFLVLTRESGASSAMYLQNVVAKLGAEQPSMYALALAEHVLDGRGAVRIHGGGFGGTIQAFVPLDLVDTFITKMNS
;
A
#
# COMPACT_ATOMS: atom_id res chain seq x y z
N ASP A 1 -3.96 19.23 15.64
CA ASP A 1 -3.75 18.03 16.45
C ASP A 1 -5.06 17.25 16.53
N HIS A 2 -5.07 16.02 16.02
CA HIS A 2 -6.27 15.18 15.91
C HIS A 2 -6.21 13.98 16.87
N GLY A 3 -5.32 14.01 17.87
CA GLY A 3 -5.20 12.96 18.87
C GLY A 3 -4.39 11.73 18.41
N TYR A 4 -3.68 11.82 17.30
CA TYR A 4 -2.84 10.75 16.75
C TYR A 4 -1.41 11.21 16.49
N ALA A 5 -0.45 10.31 16.68
CA ALA A 5 0.93 10.45 16.26
C ALA A 5 1.17 9.62 14.99
N LEU A 6 1.92 10.17 14.05
CA LEU A 6 2.47 9.39 12.94
C LEU A 6 3.78 8.74 13.39
N VAL A 7 3.80 7.42 13.42
CA VAL A 7 4.96 6.62 13.83
C VAL A 7 5.48 5.85 12.62
N LEU A 8 6.79 5.95 12.37
CA LEU A 8 7.48 5.13 11.37
C LEU A 8 8.27 4.04 12.09
N VAL A 9 8.06 2.78 11.70
CA VAL A 9 8.76 1.62 12.25
C VAL A 9 9.67 1.04 11.18
N LYS A 10 10.97 1.06 11.43
CA LYS A 10 11.96 0.40 10.56
C LYS A 10 12.03 -1.08 10.91
N VAL A 11 11.74 -1.93 9.95
CA VAL A 11 11.59 -3.38 10.14
C VAL A 11 12.88 -4.17 9.82
N GLY A 12 13.89 -3.49 9.28
CA GLY A 12 15.20 -4.11 9.04
C GLY A 12 15.29 -5.00 7.79
N ALA A 13 14.30 -4.97 6.90
CA ALA A 13 14.41 -5.66 5.62
C ALA A 13 15.45 -4.99 4.72
N ASP A 14 16.26 -5.80 4.02
CA ASP A 14 17.32 -5.28 3.14
C ASP A 14 16.75 -4.89 1.77
N HIS A 15 16.86 -3.61 1.44
CA HIS A 15 16.42 -3.07 0.15
C HIS A 15 17.16 -3.66 -1.07
N VAL A 16 18.39 -4.11 -0.88
CA VAL A 16 19.24 -4.61 -1.98
C VAL A 16 18.65 -5.87 -2.59
N ALA A 17 18.04 -6.74 -1.78
CA ALA A 17 17.42 -7.98 -2.24
C ALA A 17 16.10 -7.77 -3.02
N ALA A 18 15.51 -6.58 -2.95
CA ALA A 18 14.20 -6.26 -3.52
C ALA A 18 14.26 -5.39 -4.79
N THR A 19 15.45 -5.10 -5.33
CA THR A 19 15.62 -4.15 -6.45
C THR A 19 14.84 -4.57 -7.69
N ASP A 20 14.81 -5.85 -8.03
CA ASP A 20 14.08 -6.35 -9.20
C ASP A 20 12.58 -6.28 -9.00
N ASP A 21 12.08 -6.62 -7.80
CA ASP A 21 10.66 -6.55 -7.47
C ASP A 21 10.17 -5.09 -7.43
N TYR A 22 11.00 -4.19 -6.90
CA TYR A 22 10.72 -2.76 -6.90
C TYR A 22 10.63 -2.21 -8.34
N ALA A 23 11.60 -2.54 -9.19
CA ALA A 23 11.63 -2.13 -10.59
C ALA A 23 10.50 -2.75 -11.43
N ALA A 24 9.99 -3.92 -11.03
CA ALA A 24 8.88 -4.57 -11.71
C ALA A 24 7.56 -3.79 -11.57
N VAL A 25 7.36 -3.02 -10.49
CA VAL A 25 6.13 -2.26 -10.28
C VAL A 25 5.85 -1.26 -11.40
N PRO A 26 6.71 -0.26 -11.66
CA PRO A 26 6.46 0.69 -12.74
C PRO A 26 6.50 0.03 -14.12
N ARG A 27 7.36 -0.97 -14.34
CA ARG A 27 7.44 -1.69 -15.61
C ARG A 27 6.11 -2.37 -15.95
N GLU A 28 5.54 -3.14 -15.04
CA GLU A 28 4.27 -3.84 -15.27
C GLU A 28 3.10 -2.87 -15.47
N MET A 29 3.08 -1.73 -14.77
CA MET A 29 2.09 -0.67 -15.02
C MET A 29 2.26 -0.04 -16.42
N GLN A 30 3.50 0.15 -16.88
CA GLN A 30 3.79 0.63 -18.24
C GLN A 30 3.41 -0.40 -19.30
N ASP A 31 3.65 -1.68 -19.07
CA ASP A 31 3.26 -2.77 -19.96
C ASP A 31 1.74 -2.77 -20.18
N VAL A 32 0.95 -2.59 -19.11
CA VAL A 32 -0.50 -2.45 -19.23
C VAL A 32 -0.89 -1.20 -20.04
N ALA A 33 -0.28 -0.04 -19.78
CA ALA A 33 -0.57 1.19 -20.51
C ALA A 33 -0.23 1.06 -22.01
N ALA A 34 0.85 0.35 -22.34
CA ALA A 34 1.29 0.12 -23.72
C ALA A 34 0.27 -0.67 -24.55
N GLU A 35 -0.55 -1.55 -23.95
CA GLU A 35 -1.63 -2.27 -24.63
C GLU A 35 -2.74 -1.34 -25.14
N PHE A 36 -2.77 -0.11 -24.66
CA PHE A 36 -3.66 0.96 -25.10
C PHE A 36 -2.95 2.05 -25.94
N GLY A 37 -1.68 1.80 -26.32
CA GLY A 37 -0.85 2.79 -27.02
C GLY A 37 -0.51 4.01 -26.16
N LYS A 38 -0.45 3.85 -24.82
CA LYS A 38 -0.18 4.90 -23.85
C LYS A 38 1.14 4.66 -23.14
N ALA A 39 1.76 5.75 -22.65
CA ALA A 39 2.99 5.66 -21.87
C ALA A 39 2.73 5.40 -20.38
N ARG A 40 1.58 5.81 -19.86
CA ARG A 40 1.24 5.77 -18.44
C ARG A 40 -0.24 5.44 -18.22
N LEU A 41 -0.56 4.82 -17.08
CA LEU A 41 -1.93 4.43 -16.71
C LEU A 41 -2.88 5.62 -16.55
N CYS A 42 -2.38 6.81 -16.20
CA CYS A 42 -3.21 8.02 -16.14
C CYS A 42 -3.80 8.45 -17.49
N GLU A 43 -3.26 7.94 -18.59
CA GLU A 43 -3.73 8.21 -19.95
C GLU A 43 -4.72 7.15 -20.46
N VAL A 44 -4.93 6.08 -19.68
CA VAL A 44 -5.82 4.96 -20.04
C VAL A 44 -7.18 5.15 -19.38
N ASN A 45 -8.24 4.94 -20.14
CA ASN A 45 -9.60 4.92 -19.60
C ASN A 45 -9.85 3.61 -18.84
N VAL A 46 -10.37 3.70 -17.62
CA VAL A 46 -10.64 2.52 -16.77
C VAL A 46 -11.66 1.58 -17.39
N ALA A 47 -12.70 2.11 -18.07
CA ALA A 47 -13.70 1.28 -18.74
C ALA A 47 -13.10 0.47 -19.90
N ASP A 48 -12.13 1.05 -20.63
CA ASP A 48 -11.40 0.34 -21.69
C ASP A 48 -10.53 -0.77 -21.11
N PHE A 49 -9.89 -0.51 -19.98
CA PHE A 49 -9.12 -1.53 -19.23
C PHE A 49 -10.03 -2.69 -18.80
N ASP A 50 -11.18 -2.39 -18.18
CA ASP A 50 -12.12 -3.41 -17.71
C ASP A 50 -12.64 -4.29 -18.87
N ALA A 51 -12.92 -3.68 -20.03
CA ALA A 51 -13.36 -4.39 -21.20
C ALA A 51 -12.31 -5.36 -21.78
N LYS A 52 -11.02 -5.01 -21.65
CA LYS A 52 -9.90 -5.83 -22.12
C LYS A 52 -9.27 -6.73 -21.05
N LEU A 53 -9.78 -6.74 -19.84
CA LEU A 53 -9.16 -7.43 -18.71
C LEU A 53 -8.85 -8.92 -18.97
N PRO A 54 -9.74 -9.74 -19.61
CA PRO A 54 -9.40 -11.13 -19.93
C PRO A 54 -8.18 -11.28 -20.86
N GLU A 55 -8.05 -10.41 -21.86
CA GLU A 55 -6.91 -10.39 -22.78
C GLU A 55 -5.62 -9.98 -22.08
N LEU A 56 -5.69 -8.91 -21.28
CA LEU A 56 -4.54 -8.39 -20.53
C LEU A 56 -4.00 -9.43 -19.56
N ARG A 57 -4.88 -10.13 -18.82
CA ARG A 57 -4.50 -11.21 -17.92
C ARG A 57 -3.79 -12.36 -18.66
N ALA A 58 -4.31 -12.75 -19.81
CA ALA A 58 -3.71 -13.82 -20.61
C ALA A 58 -2.32 -13.42 -21.15
N LYS A 59 -2.11 -12.16 -21.49
CA LYS A 59 -0.88 -11.63 -22.10
C LYS A 59 0.18 -11.22 -21.09
N LEU A 60 -0.22 -10.47 -20.06
CA LEU A 60 0.69 -9.83 -19.09
C LEU A 60 0.69 -10.51 -17.72
N GLY A 61 -0.27 -11.38 -17.46
CA GLY A 61 -0.47 -12.04 -16.19
C GLY A 61 -1.29 -11.23 -15.18
N ASP A 62 -1.73 -11.90 -14.13
CA ASP A 62 -2.62 -11.33 -13.12
C ASP A 62 -1.95 -10.19 -12.34
N ARG A 63 -0.66 -10.29 -12.01
CA ARG A 63 0.04 -9.31 -11.19
C ARG A 63 0.12 -7.94 -11.86
N ALA A 64 0.40 -7.87 -13.15
CA ALA A 64 0.41 -6.61 -13.89
C ALA A 64 -0.98 -5.93 -13.88
N CYS A 65 -2.03 -6.72 -14.08
CA CYS A 65 -3.40 -6.22 -14.02
C CYS A 65 -3.80 -5.74 -12.61
N LEU A 66 -3.42 -6.49 -11.56
CA LEU A 66 -3.66 -6.10 -10.17
C LEU A 66 -2.95 -4.79 -9.81
N ARG A 67 -1.72 -4.58 -10.29
CA ARG A 67 -0.97 -3.33 -10.10
C ARG A 67 -1.64 -2.15 -10.80
N ALA A 68 -2.22 -2.37 -11.98
CA ALA A 68 -3.02 -1.35 -12.66
C ALA A 68 -4.30 -1.01 -11.88
N VAL A 69 -5.01 -2.03 -11.36
CA VAL A 69 -6.18 -1.82 -10.48
C VAL A 69 -5.78 -1.01 -9.24
N HIS A 70 -4.66 -1.35 -8.59
CA HIS A 70 -4.14 -0.58 -7.45
C HIS A 70 -3.95 0.89 -7.81
N TYR A 71 -3.37 1.18 -8.98
CA TYR A 71 -3.08 2.55 -9.41
C TYR A 71 -4.35 3.42 -9.38
N TRP A 72 -5.44 2.99 -10.03
CA TRP A 72 -6.68 3.78 -10.06
C TRP A 72 -7.38 3.82 -8.71
N TYR A 73 -7.39 2.70 -8.00
CA TYR A 73 -8.00 2.62 -6.67
C TYR A 73 -7.29 3.57 -5.68
N GLU A 74 -5.96 3.56 -5.64
CA GLU A 74 -5.17 4.42 -4.76
C GLU A 74 -5.35 5.91 -5.09
N ASN A 75 -5.40 6.28 -6.37
CA ASN A 75 -5.71 7.67 -6.76
C ASN A 75 -7.07 8.12 -6.20
N GLY A 76 -8.09 7.29 -6.31
CA GLY A 76 -9.40 7.58 -5.73
C GLY A 76 -9.36 7.67 -4.19
N LEU A 77 -8.54 6.85 -3.54
CA LEU A 77 -8.32 6.93 -2.08
C LEU A 77 -7.60 8.22 -1.67
N VAL A 78 -6.63 8.70 -2.46
CA VAL A 78 -5.94 9.98 -2.19
C VAL A 78 -6.93 11.12 -2.14
N ASP A 79 -7.82 11.23 -3.14
CA ASP A 79 -8.84 12.28 -3.18
C ASP A 79 -9.79 12.22 -1.99
N LYS A 80 -10.27 11.01 -1.64
CA LYS A 80 -11.14 10.78 -0.49
C LYS A 80 -10.44 11.12 0.84
N ARG A 81 -9.19 10.72 1.02
CA ARG A 81 -8.39 11.03 2.21
C ARG A 81 -8.13 12.52 2.34
N TRP A 82 -7.85 13.19 1.22
CA TRP A 82 -7.73 14.65 1.20
C TRP A 82 -9.02 15.34 1.62
N ALA A 83 -10.17 14.90 1.10
CA ALA A 83 -11.47 15.42 1.49
C ALA A 83 -11.76 15.19 2.99
N ALA A 84 -11.48 14.01 3.52
CA ALA A 84 -11.66 13.68 4.95
C ALA A 84 -10.80 14.59 5.84
N LEU A 85 -9.52 14.81 5.49
CA LEU A 85 -8.64 15.72 6.23
C LEU A 85 -9.14 17.16 6.23
N ASN A 86 -9.60 17.67 5.08
CA ASN A 86 -10.15 19.03 4.98
C ASN A 86 -11.45 19.20 5.77
N ALA A 87 -12.24 18.13 5.91
CA ALA A 87 -13.45 18.11 6.73
C ALA A 87 -13.16 17.90 8.23
N GLY A 88 -11.92 17.61 8.62
CA GLY A 88 -11.57 17.23 9.99
C GLY A 88 -12.09 15.84 10.40
N ASP A 89 -12.51 15.02 9.43
CA ASP A 89 -13.00 13.65 9.64
C ASP A 89 -11.84 12.66 9.70
N ILE A 90 -11.24 12.58 10.88
CA ILE A 90 -10.09 11.70 11.14
C ILE A 90 -10.50 10.23 11.11
N ASP A 91 -11.67 9.88 11.56
CA ASP A 91 -12.15 8.50 11.55
C ASP A 91 -12.22 7.98 10.10
N GLN A 92 -12.81 8.76 9.21
CA GLN A 92 -12.84 8.42 7.79
C GLN A 92 -11.44 8.37 7.16
N PHE A 93 -10.54 9.30 7.51
CA PHE A 93 -9.15 9.28 7.06
C PHE A 93 -8.43 7.98 7.47
N LEU A 94 -8.63 7.50 8.70
CA LEU A 94 -8.04 6.26 9.19
C LEU A 94 -8.62 5.02 8.49
N VAL A 95 -9.93 4.99 8.26
CA VAL A 95 -10.58 3.93 7.46
C VAL A 95 -9.94 3.84 6.07
N LEU A 96 -9.87 4.96 5.35
CA LEU A 96 -9.29 5.03 4.01
C LEU A 96 -7.78 4.70 4.01
N THR A 97 -7.08 4.98 5.09
CA THR A 97 -5.67 4.60 5.24
C THR A 97 -5.50 3.09 5.37
N ARG A 98 -6.40 2.40 6.09
CA ARG A 98 -6.43 0.93 6.15
C ARG A 98 -6.76 0.31 4.80
N GLU A 99 -7.73 0.89 4.07
CA GLU A 99 -8.06 0.46 2.70
C GLU A 99 -6.85 0.58 1.76
N SER A 100 -6.10 1.68 1.85
CA SER A 100 -4.86 1.89 1.10
C SER A 100 -3.80 0.84 1.46
N GLY A 101 -3.67 0.49 2.73
CA GLY A 101 -2.79 -0.60 3.19
C GLY A 101 -3.17 -1.96 2.61
N ALA A 102 -4.46 -2.29 2.64
CA ALA A 102 -4.98 -3.52 2.06
C ALA A 102 -4.75 -3.59 0.54
N SER A 103 -5.00 -2.48 -0.17
CA SER A 103 -4.73 -2.38 -1.61
C SER A 103 -3.25 -2.55 -1.93
N SER A 104 -2.35 -1.97 -1.14
CA SER A 104 -0.90 -2.18 -1.27
C SER A 104 -0.52 -3.64 -1.11
N ALA A 105 -1.06 -4.33 -0.12
CA ALA A 105 -0.76 -5.74 0.15
C ALA A 105 -1.32 -6.68 -0.92
N MET A 106 -2.60 -6.51 -1.31
CA MET A 106 -3.30 -7.45 -2.21
C MET A 106 -3.06 -7.14 -3.69
N TYR A 107 -3.06 -5.87 -4.09
CA TYR A 107 -3.05 -5.49 -5.50
C TYR A 107 -1.65 -5.07 -5.97
N LEU A 108 -1.02 -4.12 -5.29
CA LEU A 108 0.33 -3.70 -5.63
C LEU A 108 1.36 -4.79 -5.31
N GLN A 109 1.13 -5.54 -4.23
CA GLN A 109 2.00 -6.60 -3.75
C GLN A 109 3.42 -6.11 -3.47
N ASN A 110 3.52 -5.00 -2.73
CA ASN A 110 4.77 -4.33 -2.41
C ASN A 110 5.20 -4.47 -0.94
N VAL A 111 4.55 -5.33 -0.16
CA VAL A 111 4.90 -5.56 1.24
C VAL A 111 6.03 -6.56 1.37
N VAL A 112 6.01 -7.61 0.57
CA VAL A 112 7.00 -8.71 0.58
C VAL A 112 7.65 -8.84 -0.79
N ALA A 113 8.98 -8.78 -0.84
CA ALA A 113 9.73 -8.92 -2.09
C ALA A 113 9.65 -10.34 -2.67
N LYS A 114 9.86 -11.35 -1.83
CA LYS A 114 9.75 -12.76 -2.20
C LYS A 114 8.92 -13.48 -1.15
N LEU A 115 7.93 -14.25 -1.59
CA LEU A 115 7.17 -15.13 -0.70
C LEU A 115 8.10 -16.23 -0.20
N GLY A 116 8.35 -16.23 1.10
CA GLY A 116 9.18 -17.19 1.82
C GLY A 116 8.79 -17.23 3.30
N ALA A 117 9.59 -17.91 4.11
CA ALA A 117 9.35 -18.01 5.54
C ALA A 117 9.59 -16.68 6.27
N GLU A 118 10.53 -15.88 5.78
CA GLU A 118 10.86 -14.59 6.38
C GLU A 118 10.06 -13.46 5.73
N GLN A 119 9.17 -12.87 6.50
CA GLN A 119 8.27 -11.78 6.05
C GLN A 119 8.21 -10.66 7.10
N PRO A 120 9.32 -9.98 7.40
CA PRO A 120 9.40 -9.06 8.52
C PRO A 120 8.42 -7.89 8.42
N SER A 121 8.23 -7.33 7.23
CA SER A 121 7.27 -6.22 7.03
C SER A 121 5.82 -6.67 7.23
N MET A 122 5.45 -7.87 6.77
CA MET A 122 4.11 -8.41 6.99
C MET A 122 3.87 -8.71 8.47
N TYR A 123 4.87 -9.28 9.16
CA TYR A 123 4.79 -9.54 10.59
C TYR A 123 4.66 -8.23 11.39
N ALA A 124 5.44 -7.20 11.04
CA ALA A 124 5.35 -5.89 11.70
C ALA A 124 3.98 -5.23 11.49
N LEU A 125 3.39 -5.34 10.29
CA LEU A 125 2.03 -4.85 10.04
C LEU A 125 1.01 -5.57 10.92
N ALA A 126 1.05 -6.90 10.98
CA ALA A 126 0.15 -7.70 11.81
C ALA A 126 0.29 -7.39 13.30
N LEU A 127 1.53 -7.23 13.80
CA LEU A 127 1.79 -6.83 15.18
C LEU A 127 1.24 -5.42 15.46
N ALA A 128 1.48 -4.48 14.56
CA ALA A 128 0.97 -3.11 14.69
C ALA A 128 -0.57 -3.07 14.72
N GLU A 129 -1.25 -3.81 13.84
CA GLU A 129 -2.71 -3.93 13.85
C GLU A 129 -3.22 -4.52 15.17
N HIS A 130 -2.56 -5.57 15.68
CA HIS A 130 -2.91 -6.17 16.95
C HIS A 130 -2.78 -5.17 18.12
N VAL A 131 -1.69 -4.38 18.16
CA VAL A 131 -1.48 -3.38 19.21
C VAL A 131 -2.48 -2.23 19.11
N LEU A 132 -2.80 -1.80 17.89
CA LEU A 132 -3.76 -0.70 17.65
C LEU A 132 -5.20 -1.09 17.99
N ASP A 133 -5.55 -2.37 17.88
CA ASP A 133 -6.88 -2.91 18.18
C ASP A 133 -8.03 -2.07 17.56
N GLY A 134 -7.88 -1.73 16.28
CA GLY A 134 -8.84 -0.91 15.52
C GLY A 134 -8.84 0.59 15.81
N ARG A 135 -8.05 1.08 16.76
CA ARG A 135 -8.02 2.48 17.21
C ARG A 135 -7.20 3.42 16.33
N GLY A 136 -6.49 2.90 15.35
CA GLY A 136 -5.60 3.66 14.47
C GLY A 136 -5.57 3.08 13.07
N ALA A 137 -4.50 3.30 12.35
CA ALA A 137 -4.28 2.71 11.03
C ALA A 137 -2.80 2.45 10.81
N VAL A 138 -2.46 1.36 10.12
CA VAL A 138 -1.09 1.03 9.73
C VAL A 138 -1.07 0.60 8.26
N ARG A 139 0.03 0.88 7.59
CA ARG A 139 0.29 0.41 6.22
C ARG A 139 1.78 0.39 5.93
N ILE A 140 2.15 -0.27 4.84
CA ILE A 140 3.52 -0.16 4.31
C ILE A 140 3.81 1.30 3.95
N HIS A 141 5.04 1.77 4.20
CA HIS A 141 5.44 3.13 3.92
C HIS A 141 6.13 3.26 2.56
N GLY A 142 5.77 4.30 1.80
CA GLY A 142 6.37 4.63 0.51
C GLY A 142 6.17 3.54 -0.54
N GLY A 143 7.18 3.29 -1.36
CA GLY A 143 7.15 2.32 -2.46
C GLY A 143 7.13 0.86 -2.04
N GLY A 144 7.22 0.57 -0.76
CA GLY A 144 7.25 -0.79 -0.22
C GLY A 144 8.61 -1.48 -0.37
N PHE A 145 8.64 -2.80 -0.17
CA PHE A 145 9.82 -3.68 -0.22
C PHE A 145 10.97 -3.28 0.73
N GLY A 146 10.86 -2.12 1.37
CA GLY A 146 11.97 -1.47 2.08
C GLY A 146 11.90 -1.55 3.60
N GLY A 147 11.06 -2.39 4.14
CA GLY A 147 11.07 -2.66 5.56
C GLY A 147 10.73 -1.46 6.45
N THR A 148 9.91 -0.53 6.00
CA THR A 148 9.35 0.53 6.82
C THR A 148 7.84 0.50 6.72
N ILE A 149 7.18 0.53 7.88
CA ILE A 149 5.73 0.72 7.98
C ILE A 149 5.43 2.06 8.62
N GLN A 150 4.26 2.62 8.32
CA GLN A 150 3.74 3.82 8.98
C GLN A 150 2.46 3.49 9.73
N ALA A 151 2.31 4.06 10.92
CA ALA A 151 1.15 3.89 11.76
C ALA A 151 0.64 5.24 12.27
N PHE A 152 -0.67 5.45 12.24
CA PHE A 152 -1.35 6.51 12.95
C PHE A 152 -1.80 5.95 14.30
N VAL A 153 -1.11 6.34 15.35
CA VAL A 153 -1.24 5.76 16.69
C VAL A 153 -1.93 6.78 17.61
N PRO A 154 -3.02 6.41 18.33
CA PRO A 154 -3.61 7.28 19.33
C PRO A 154 -2.55 7.73 20.34
N LEU A 155 -2.60 9.00 20.78
CA LEU A 155 -1.57 9.58 21.66
C LEU A 155 -1.43 8.82 22.99
N ASP A 156 -2.53 8.30 23.53
CA ASP A 156 -2.52 7.49 24.76
C ASP A 156 -1.92 6.09 24.58
N LEU A 157 -1.72 5.65 23.35
CA LEU A 157 -1.19 4.32 23.02
C LEU A 157 0.27 4.35 22.54
N VAL A 158 0.86 5.53 22.30
CA VAL A 158 2.17 5.68 21.66
C VAL A 158 3.27 4.93 22.40
N ASP A 159 3.39 5.09 23.71
CA ASP A 159 4.46 4.43 24.50
C ASP A 159 4.32 2.91 24.48
N THR A 160 3.09 2.41 24.59
CA THR A 160 2.80 0.97 24.49
C THR A 160 3.12 0.46 23.10
N PHE A 161 2.73 1.19 22.06
CA PHE A 161 3.00 0.83 20.66
C PHE A 161 4.50 0.74 20.40
N ILE A 162 5.28 1.77 20.80
CA ILE A 162 6.74 1.78 20.63
C ILE A 162 7.38 0.60 21.37
N THR A 163 6.98 0.34 22.62
CA THR A 163 7.51 -0.78 23.41
C THR A 163 7.25 -2.12 22.74
N LYS A 164 6.03 -2.34 22.21
CA LYS A 164 5.66 -3.59 21.54
C LYS A 164 6.33 -3.77 20.20
N MET A 165 6.53 -2.68 19.44
CA MET A 165 7.19 -2.76 18.14
C MET A 165 8.70 -2.96 18.24
N ASN A 166 9.32 -2.72 19.39
CA ASN A 166 10.74 -2.94 19.65
C ASN A 166 11.05 -4.30 20.33
N SER A 167 10.05 -5.10 20.63
CA SER A 167 10.22 -6.43 21.25
C SER A 167 10.35 -7.53 20.19
#